data_10b3019922421c343361f26b7960ad6c
#
_entry.id   10b3019922421c343361f26b7960ad6c
#
_cell.length_a   1.000
_cell.length_b   1.000
_cell.length_c   1.000
_cell.angle_alpha   90.00
_cell.angle_beta   90.00
_cell.angle_gamma   90.00
#
_symmetry.space_group_name_H-M   'P 1'
#
loop_
_entity.id
_entity.type
_entity.pdbx_description
1 polymer ?
#
loop_
_entity_poly.entity_id
_entity_poly.type
_entity_poly.pdbx_seq_one_letter_code
_entity_poly.pdbx_strand_id
1 'polypeptide(L)'
;MSIPTGALARALRDLDKSMRNSLDGTKIEQIKDAIGNYAIAAAVASGVAGVAPGIAGVAAALTQAGFVWATYVKINQTLDISMSENTAKFVGSAVVTNLVTGAGAFVAVLVGSSLLSFIPVAGQSIAVAMNAALGYTMVYVSAIIYLQLITRLMQPDGTLKVSESDDTKHIIRDIINEANLKDMVKEGKAAFKQAKADGSFNKAQKAKRCPKCKAEVKEGQKFCSECGAKCE
;
A
#
# COMPACT_ATOMS: atom_id res chain seq x y z
N MET A 1 -10.91 -12.35 18.75
CA MET A 1 -10.41 -11.96 17.42
C MET A 1 -9.40 -13.02 16.98
N SER A 2 -9.67 -13.74 15.90
CA SER A 2 -8.70 -14.69 15.34
C SER A 2 -7.51 -13.90 14.78
N ILE A 3 -6.30 -14.24 15.21
CA ILE A 3 -5.06 -13.64 14.67
C ILE A 3 -5.05 -13.94 13.17
N PRO A 4 -5.00 -12.93 12.29
CA PRO A 4 -4.92 -13.19 10.85
C PRO A 4 -3.66 -14.02 10.57
N THR A 5 -3.80 -15.16 9.91
CA THR A 5 -2.69 -16.08 9.60
C THR A 5 -1.94 -15.69 8.32
N GLY A 6 -2.31 -14.56 7.70
CA GLY A 6 -1.80 -14.10 6.42
C GLY A 6 -0.40 -13.46 6.44
N ALA A 7 0.04 -12.99 5.28
CA ALA A 7 1.35 -12.36 5.08
C ALA A 7 1.49 -11.07 5.90
N LEU A 8 0.43 -10.24 5.94
CA LEU A 8 0.42 -9.01 6.74
C LEU A 8 0.59 -9.31 8.23
N ALA A 9 -0.11 -10.32 8.73
CA ALA A 9 0.00 -10.70 10.14
C ALA A 9 1.37 -11.25 10.51
N ARG A 10 2.01 -11.98 9.59
CA ARG A 10 3.41 -12.43 9.78
C ARG A 10 4.34 -11.23 9.84
N ALA A 11 4.25 -10.32 8.87
CA ALA A 11 5.10 -9.13 8.82
C ALA A 11 4.95 -8.26 10.09
N LEU A 12 3.73 -8.07 10.60
CA LEU A 12 3.50 -7.33 11.83
C LEU A 12 4.08 -8.02 13.07
N ARG A 13 3.97 -9.36 13.17
CA ARG A 13 4.59 -10.11 14.27
C ARG A 13 6.12 -10.07 14.24
N ASP A 14 6.71 -10.16 13.04
CA ASP A 14 8.15 -10.12 12.90
C ASP A 14 8.70 -8.73 13.21
N LEU A 15 7.96 -7.68 12.80
CA LEU A 15 8.25 -6.30 13.18
C LEU A 15 8.15 -6.09 14.70
N ASP A 16 7.08 -6.58 15.34
CA ASP A 16 6.92 -6.48 16.79
C ASP A 16 8.09 -7.11 17.55
N LYS A 17 8.53 -8.30 17.11
CA LYS A 17 9.73 -8.95 17.68
C LYS A 17 10.99 -8.09 17.49
N SER A 18 11.19 -7.50 16.29
CA SER A 18 12.34 -6.64 16.02
C SER A 18 12.32 -5.36 16.87
N MET A 19 11.13 -4.87 17.19
CA MET A 19 10.89 -3.73 18.09
C MET A 19 10.77 -4.16 19.58
N ARG A 20 11.24 -5.35 19.94
CA ARG A 20 11.23 -5.88 21.32
C ARG A 20 9.85 -5.94 21.95
N ASN A 21 8.83 -6.35 21.18
CA ASN A 21 7.43 -6.46 21.60
C ASN A 21 6.84 -5.10 22.08
N SER A 22 7.17 -4.03 21.39
CA SER A 22 6.69 -2.68 21.71
C SER A 22 5.42 -2.28 20.94
N LEU A 23 4.93 -3.14 20.03
CA LEU A 23 3.71 -2.89 19.28
C LEU A 23 2.50 -3.35 20.09
N ASP A 24 1.76 -2.40 20.64
CA ASP A 24 0.45 -2.68 21.24
C ASP A 24 -0.63 -2.94 20.17
N GLY A 25 -1.77 -3.46 20.61
CA GLY A 25 -2.90 -3.75 19.72
C GLY A 25 -3.42 -2.51 18.99
N THR A 26 -3.31 -1.34 19.60
CA THR A 26 -3.76 -0.06 19.01
C THR A 26 -2.89 0.32 17.82
N LYS A 27 -1.56 0.26 17.97
CA LYS A 27 -0.61 0.54 16.87
C LYS A 27 -0.80 -0.46 15.72
N ILE A 28 -1.00 -1.75 16.03
CA ILE A 28 -1.27 -2.78 15.03
C ILE A 28 -2.53 -2.46 14.23
N GLU A 29 -3.64 -2.10 14.89
CA GLU A 29 -4.88 -1.74 14.18
C GLU A 29 -4.71 -0.45 13.38
N GLN A 30 -4.02 0.57 13.90
CA GLN A 30 -3.72 1.81 13.16
C GLN A 30 -2.92 1.55 11.89
N ILE A 31 -1.95 0.62 11.92
CA ILE A 31 -1.19 0.22 10.73
C ILE A 31 -2.10 -0.47 9.71
N LYS A 32 -2.96 -1.40 10.15
CA LYS A 32 -3.91 -2.09 9.27
C LYS A 32 -4.90 -1.11 8.64
N ASP A 33 -5.43 -0.19 9.43
CA ASP A 33 -6.34 0.86 8.97
C ASP A 33 -5.66 1.78 7.95
N ALA A 34 -4.42 2.18 8.21
CA ALA A 34 -3.64 2.98 7.25
C ALA A 34 -3.48 2.23 5.92
N ILE A 35 -3.05 0.98 5.95
CA ILE A 35 -2.90 0.15 4.75
C ILE A 35 -4.24 0.04 4.01
N GLY A 36 -5.33 -0.28 4.69
CA GLY A 36 -6.65 -0.41 4.12
C GLY A 36 -7.16 0.88 3.49
N ASN A 37 -7.07 2.00 4.19
CA ASN A 37 -7.53 3.30 3.73
C ASN A 37 -6.78 3.80 2.49
N TYR A 38 -5.45 3.67 2.46
CA TYR A 38 -4.66 4.06 1.29
C TYR A 38 -4.83 3.08 0.13
N ALA A 39 -5.01 1.79 0.38
CA ALA A 39 -5.30 0.81 -0.66
C ALA A 39 -6.66 1.08 -1.32
N ILE A 40 -7.71 1.40 -0.53
CA ILE A 40 -9.02 1.81 -1.04
C ILE A 40 -8.89 3.10 -1.88
N ALA A 41 -8.13 4.08 -1.36
CA ALA A 41 -7.89 5.34 -2.07
C ALA A 41 -7.19 5.12 -3.43
N ALA A 42 -6.19 4.26 -3.45
CA ALA A 42 -5.47 3.88 -4.66
C ALA A 42 -6.39 3.16 -5.67
N ALA A 43 -7.26 2.27 -5.18
CA ALA A 43 -8.24 1.58 -6.00
C ALA A 43 -9.24 2.54 -6.65
N VAL A 44 -9.77 3.49 -5.89
CA VAL A 44 -10.69 4.52 -6.40
C VAL A 44 -10.00 5.38 -7.46
N ALA A 45 -8.78 5.86 -7.18
CA ALA A 45 -8.02 6.68 -8.13
C ALA A 45 -7.69 5.92 -9.42
N SER A 46 -7.34 4.63 -9.32
CA SER A 46 -7.03 3.77 -10.48
C SER A 46 -8.25 3.45 -11.31
N GLY A 47 -9.39 3.23 -10.69
CA GLY A 47 -10.66 2.97 -11.37
C GLY A 47 -11.12 4.15 -12.22
N VAL A 48 -10.91 5.38 -11.74
CA VAL A 48 -11.26 6.60 -12.47
C VAL A 48 -10.26 6.92 -13.59
N ALA A 49 -8.97 6.69 -13.37
CA ALA A 49 -7.92 7.00 -14.36
C ALA A 49 -7.84 6.00 -15.53
N GLY A 50 -8.50 4.85 -15.41
CA GLY A 50 -8.30 3.68 -16.26
C GLY A 50 -9.05 3.65 -17.60
N VAL A 51 -9.46 4.80 -18.15
CA VAL A 51 -10.29 4.81 -19.39
C VAL A 51 -9.47 4.86 -20.67
N ALA A 52 -8.16 5.08 -20.62
CA ALA A 52 -7.31 5.19 -21.82
C ALA A 52 -6.50 3.90 -22.06
N PRO A 53 -6.72 3.15 -23.15
CA PRO A 53 -5.90 2.00 -23.50
C PRO A 53 -4.50 2.42 -23.97
N GLY A 54 -3.46 1.70 -23.52
CA GLY A 54 -2.10 1.75 -24.06
C GLY A 54 -1.06 2.54 -23.28
N ILE A 55 -1.36 3.74 -22.76
CA ILE A 55 -0.42 4.55 -21.94
C ILE A 55 -0.78 4.46 -20.45
N ALA A 56 -1.93 3.89 -20.15
CA ALA A 56 -2.51 3.82 -18.82
C ALA A 56 -1.67 3.04 -17.80
N GLY A 57 -0.86 2.07 -18.22
CA GLY A 57 -0.09 1.23 -17.30
C GLY A 57 0.99 2.00 -16.53
N VAL A 58 1.76 2.85 -17.19
CA VAL A 58 2.85 3.63 -16.56
C VAL A 58 2.27 4.78 -15.73
N ALA A 59 1.29 5.51 -16.26
CA ALA A 59 0.64 6.60 -15.54
C ALA A 59 -0.11 6.09 -14.30
N ALA A 60 -0.76 4.94 -14.40
CA ALA A 60 -1.39 4.26 -13.26
C ALA A 60 -0.35 3.86 -12.21
N ALA A 61 0.79 3.29 -12.61
CA ALA A 61 1.86 2.91 -11.70
C ALA A 61 2.45 4.11 -10.95
N LEU A 62 2.64 5.25 -11.63
CA LEU A 62 3.14 6.49 -11.01
C LEU A 62 2.13 7.07 -10.00
N THR A 63 0.82 6.99 -10.32
CA THR A 63 -0.23 7.38 -9.36
C THR A 63 -0.21 6.48 -8.13
N GLN A 64 0.07 5.18 -8.30
CA GLN A 64 0.20 4.24 -7.21
C GLN A 64 1.37 4.57 -6.27
N ALA A 65 2.50 5.00 -6.79
CA ALA A 65 3.66 5.36 -5.97
C ALA A 65 3.33 6.42 -4.91
N GLY A 66 2.46 7.38 -5.23
CA GLY A 66 1.99 8.40 -4.29
C GLY A 66 1.19 7.82 -3.10
N PHE A 67 0.38 6.79 -3.32
CA PHE A 67 -0.35 6.11 -2.24
C PHE A 67 0.56 5.16 -1.46
N VAL A 68 1.52 4.53 -2.11
CA VAL A 68 2.49 3.65 -1.47
C VAL A 68 3.34 4.44 -0.48
N TRP A 69 3.99 5.54 -0.90
CA TRP A 69 4.82 6.30 0.03
C TRP A 69 3.99 6.98 1.13
N ALA A 70 2.76 7.42 0.84
CA ALA A 70 1.86 7.97 1.86
C ALA A 70 1.51 6.92 2.93
N THR A 71 1.31 5.66 2.52
CA THR A 71 1.15 4.54 3.46
C THR A 71 2.40 4.38 4.34
N TYR A 72 3.60 4.47 3.76
CA TYR A 72 4.85 4.35 4.52
C TYR A 72 5.03 5.48 5.53
N VAL A 73 4.73 6.72 5.12
CA VAL A 73 4.76 7.86 6.05
C VAL A 73 3.81 7.63 7.23
N LYS A 74 2.59 7.13 6.95
CA LYS A 74 1.63 6.87 8.04
C LYS A 74 2.05 5.72 8.95
N ILE A 75 2.62 4.64 8.39
CA ILE A 75 3.22 3.55 9.18
C ILE A 75 4.33 4.10 10.07
N ASN A 76 5.24 4.91 9.53
CA ASN A 76 6.32 5.51 10.30
C ASN A 76 5.83 6.39 11.44
N GLN A 77 4.82 7.23 11.20
CA GLN A 77 4.19 8.04 12.23
C GLN A 77 3.59 7.18 13.35
N THR A 78 2.94 6.05 12.99
CA THR A 78 2.36 5.13 13.98
C THR A 78 3.43 4.41 14.80
N LEU A 79 4.58 4.14 14.19
CA LEU A 79 5.72 3.47 14.82
C LEU A 79 6.69 4.43 15.54
N ASP A 80 6.42 5.74 15.47
CA ASP A 80 7.34 6.79 15.97
C ASP A 80 8.73 6.74 15.29
N ILE A 81 8.79 6.28 14.03
CA ILE A 81 10.01 6.19 13.24
C ILE A 81 10.26 7.52 12.53
N SER A 82 11.42 8.13 12.78
CA SER A 82 11.88 9.32 12.06
C SER A 82 12.45 8.92 10.70
N MET A 83 11.74 9.27 9.62
CA MET A 83 12.20 9.06 8.24
C MET A 83 11.85 10.31 7.41
N SER A 84 12.80 10.78 6.60
CA SER A 84 12.53 11.91 5.70
C SER A 84 11.49 11.55 4.64
N GLU A 85 10.75 12.56 4.18
CA GLU A 85 9.79 12.39 3.07
C GLU A 85 10.50 11.88 1.80
N ASN A 86 11.73 12.34 1.55
CA ASN A 86 12.52 11.90 0.39
C ASN A 86 12.89 10.43 0.49
N THR A 87 13.34 9.98 1.66
CA THR A 87 13.65 8.55 1.89
C THR A 87 12.41 7.68 1.75
N ALA A 88 11.25 8.09 2.27
CA ALA A 88 10.00 7.36 2.09
C ALA A 88 9.58 7.27 0.62
N LYS A 89 9.75 8.36 -0.16
CA LYS A 89 9.51 8.38 -1.61
C LYS A 89 10.48 7.47 -2.36
N PHE A 90 11.75 7.52 -2.02
CA PHE A 90 12.77 6.66 -2.61
C PHE A 90 12.44 5.18 -2.40
N VAL A 91 12.16 4.77 -1.17
CA VAL A 91 11.78 3.39 -0.84
C VAL A 91 10.49 2.99 -1.56
N GLY A 92 9.46 3.83 -1.53
CA GLY A 92 8.19 3.56 -2.20
C GLY A 92 8.35 3.39 -3.71
N SER A 93 9.14 4.25 -4.34
CA SER A 93 9.46 4.15 -5.77
C SER A 93 10.25 2.88 -6.09
N ALA A 94 11.24 2.53 -5.27
CA ALA A 94 12.03 1.32 -5.44
C ALA A 94 11.17 0.05 -5.32
N VAL A 95 10.27 -0.02 -4.34
CA VAL A 95 9.34 -1.15 -4.18
C VAL A 95 8.40 -1.25 -5.38
N VAL A 96 7.74 -0.16 -5.78
CA VAL A 96 6.82 -0.16 -6.94
C VAL A 96 7.57 -0.56 -8.22
N THR A 97 8.76 0.01 -8.47
CA THR A 97 9.56 -0.32 -9.64
C THR A 97 9.89 -1.80 -9.66
N ASN A 98 10.41 -2.37 -8.56
CA ASN A 98 10.75 -3.79 -8.51
C ASN A 98 9.53 -4.70 -8.66
N LEU A 99 8.37 -4.33 -8.11
CA LEU A 99 7.12 -5.08 -8.30
C LEU A 99 6.65 -5.05 -9.76
N VAL A 100 6.82 -3.92 -10.46
CA VAL A 100 6.36 -3.78 -11.85
C VAL A 100 7.36 -4.37 -12.85
N THR A 101 8.66 -4.15 -12.65
CA THR A 101 9.72 -4.53 -13.62
C THR A 101 10.37 -5.88 -13.32
N GLY A 102 10.68 -6.16 -12.05
CA GLY A 102 11.39 -7.39 -11.63
C GLY A 102 10.46 -8.59 -11.54
N ALA A 103 9.19 -8.33 -11.45
CA ALA A 103 8.19 -9.34 -11.31
C ALA A 103 7.14 -9.20 -12.41
N GLY A 104 7.49 -9.45 -13.64
CA GLY A 104 6.48 -9.95 -14.58
C GLY A 104 5.56 -10.95 -13.87
N ALA A 105 6.07 -11.58 -12.80
CA ALA A 105 5.36 -12.37 -11.83
C ALA A 105 4.28 -11.61 -11.04
N PHE A 106 4.46 -10.37 -10.57
CA PHE A 106 3.41 -9.66 -9.82
C PHE A 106 2.20 -9.39 -10.72
N VAL A 107 2.43 -8.84 -11.90
CA VAL A 107 1.38 -8.59 -12.89
C VAL A 107 0.80 -9.91 -13.39
N ALA A 108 1.64 -10.91 -13.71
CA ALA A 108 1.19 -12.23 -14.17
C ALA A 108 0.40 -12.97 -13.08
N VAL A 109 0.82 -12.94 -11.81
CA VAL A 109 0.07 -13.50 -10.67
C VAL A 109 -1.23 -12.73 -10.48
N LEU A 110 -1.23 -11.42 -10.67
CA LEU A 110 -2.42 -10.61 -10.53
C LEU A 110 -3.43 -10.90 -11.66
N VAL A 111 -2.98 -11.03 -12.89
CA VAL A 111 -3.79 -11.35 -14.08
C VAL A 111 -4.16 -12.83 -14.13
N GLY A 112 -3.21 -13.74 -13.90
CA GLY A 112 -3.42 -15.19 -13.98
C GLY A 112 -4.30 -15.77 -12.87
N SER A 113 -4.47 -15.06 -11.75
CA SER A 113 -5.33 -15.50 -10.65
C SER A 113 -6.74 -14.95 -10.77
N SER A 114 -7.43 -15.25 -11.90
CA SER A 114 -8.89 -15.05 -12.09
C SER A 114 -9.40 -13.64 -11.66
N LEU A 115 -8.82 -12.56 -12.24
CA LEU A 115 -9.46 -11.23 -12.16
C LEU A 115 -10.88 -11.24 -12.72
N LEU A 116 -11.20 -12.25 -13.53
CA LEU A 116 -12.55 -12.53 -14.04
C LEU A 116 -13.58 -12.78 -12.92
N SER A 117 -13.16 -13.17 -11.73
CA SER A 117 -14.07 -13.29 -10.57
C SER A 117 -14.48 -11.93 -9.97
N PHE A 118 -13.92 -10.82 -10.43
CA PHE A 118 -14.32 -9.46 -10.11
C PHE A 118 -15.30 -8.89 -11.13
N ILE A 119 -16.22 -9.73 -11.64
CA ILE A 119 -17.27 -9.33 -12.58
C ILE A 119 -17.98 -8.09 -12.01
N PRO A 120 -18.07 -7.03 -12.79
CA PRO A 120 -18.66 -5.77 -12.30
C PRO A 120 -20.12 -5.97 -11.91
N VAL A 121 -20.49 -5.35 -10.80
CA VAL A 121 -21.89 -5.01 -10.56
C VAL A 121 -22.33 -4.15 -11.74
N ALA A 122 -23.53 -4.37 -12.26
CA ALA A 122 -24.07 -3.74 -13.46
C ALA A 122 -23.64 -2.25 -13.59
N GLY A 123 -23.01 -1.91 -14.72
CA GLY A 123 -22.61 -0.55 -15.07
C GLY A 123 -21.12 -0.19 -15.00
N GLN A 124 -20.25 -1.06 -14.46
CA GLN A 124 -18.79 -0.83 -14.47
C GLN A 124 -18.11 -1.65 -15.58
N SER A 125 -17.20 -1.04 -16.32
CA SER A 125 -16.38 -1.79 -17.27
C SER A 125 -15.42 -2.74 -16.54
N ILE A 126 -15.13 -3.91 -17.13
CA ILE A 126 -14.16 -4.89 -16.62
C ILE A 126 -12.81 -4.21 -16.36
N ALA A 127 -12.38 -3.28 -17.22
CA ALA A 127 -11.13 -2.56 -17.10
C ALA A 127 -11.07 -1.70 -15.82
N VAL A 128 -12.16 -1.01 -15.47
CA VAL A 128 -12.26 -0.20 -14.24
C VAL A 128 -12.11 -1.08 -13.00
N ALA A 129 -12.81 -2.22 -12.97
CA ALA A 129 -12.73 -3.16 -11.85
C ALA A 129 -11.33 -3.78 -11.72
N MET A 130 -10.68 -4.10 -12.84
CA MET A 130 -9.31 -4.62 -12.86
C MET A 130 -8.30 -3.59 -12.34
N ASN A 131 -8.38 -2.33 -12.80
CA ASN A 131 -7.49 -1.27 -12.36
C ASN A 131 -7.67 -0.96 -10.88
N ALA A 132 -8.90 -0.95 -10.37
CA ALA A 132 -9.17 -0.77 -8.95
C ALA A 132 -8.56 -1.91 -8.11
N ALA A 133 -8.72 -3.17 -8.52
CA ALA A 133 -8.12 -4.31 -7.84
C ALA A 133 -6.58 -4.26 -7.88
N LEU A 134 -6.01 -3.84 -9.01
CA LEU A 134 -4.56 -3.64 -9.16
C LEU A 134 -4.05 -2.57 -8.21
N GLY A 135 -4.69 -1.41 -8.18
CA GLY A 135 -4.32 -0.30 -7.30
C GLY A 135 -4.37 -0.69 -5.83
N TYR A 136 -5.45 -1.34 -5.40
CA TYR A 136 -5.58 -1.85 -4.04
C TYR A 136 -4.45 -2.83 -3.69
N THR A 137 -4.28 -3.85 -4.52
CA THR A 137 -3.33 -4.94 -4.26
C THR A 137 -1.88 -4.44 -4.28
N MET A 138 -1.57 -3.46 -5.14
CA MET A 138 -0.24 -2.83 -5.20
C MET A 138 0.10 -2.18 -3.86
N VAL A 139 -0.78 -1.33 -3.31
CA VAL A 139 -0.55 -0.66 -2.02
C VAL A 139 -0.45 -1.70 -0.89
N TYR A 140 -1.35 -2.69 -0.89
CA TYR A 140 -1.38 -3.73 0.13
C TYR A 140 -0.09 -4.55 0.16
N VAL A 141 0.36 -5.05 -0.98
CA VAL A 141 1.60 -5.84 -1.09
C VAL A 141 2.83 -4.98 -0.80
N SER A 142 2.87 -3.74 -1.31
CA SER A 142 3.96 -2.81 -1.03
C SER A 142 4.09 -2.52 0.47
N ALA A 143 2.98 -2.40 1.19
CA ALA A 143 3.01 -2.19 2.64
C ALA A 143 3.58 -3.41 3.39
N ILE A 144 3.25 -4.64 2.98
CA ILE A 144 3.84 -5.85 3.58
C ILE A 144 5.35 -5.88 3.35
N ILE A 145 5.81 -5.58 2.12
CA ILE A 145 7.23 -5.50 1.79
C ILE A 145 7.92 -4.42 2.64
N TYR A 146 7.26 -3.27 2.83
CA TYR A 146 7.79 -2.20 3.67
C TYR A 146 7.94 -2.60 5.14
N LEU A 147 6.96 -3.29 5.72
CA LEU A 147 7.06 -3.82 7.08
C LEU A 147 8.24 -4.80 7.22
N GLN A 148 8.47 -5.66 6.22
CA GLN A 148 9.63 -6.56 6.17
C GLN A 148 10.94 -5.77 6.04
N LEU A 149 10.96 -4.68 5.26
CA LEU A 149 12.12 -3.80 5.14
C LEU A 149 12.47 -3.15 6.47
N ILE A 150 11.50 -2.57 7.17
CA ILE A 150 11.69 -2.01 8.51
C ILE A 150 12.25 -3.09 9.45
N THR A 151 11.66 -4.28 9.44
CA THR A 151 12.11 -5.40 10.28
C THR A 151 13.58 -5.75 10.04
N ARG A 152 14.04 -5.76 8.78
CA ARG A 152 15.45 -6.06 8.43
C ARG A 152 16.42 -4.94 8.77
N LEU A 153 15.97 -3.68 8.69
CA LEU A 153 16.81 -2.50 8.87
C LEU A 153 16.77 -1.93 10.30
N MET A 154 15.90 -2.48 11.16
CA MET A 154 15.81 -2.09 12.56
C MET A 154 17.09 -2.47 13.30
N GLN A 155 17.72 -1.49 13.90
CA GLN A 155 18.93 -1.69 14.70
C GLN A 155 18.58 -2.20 16.11
N PRO A 156 19.52 -2.84 16.82
CA PRO A 156 19.28 -3.30 18.19
C PRO A 156 18.91 -2.20 19.19
N ASP A 157 19.26 -0.96 18.90
CA ASP A 157 18.92 0.22 19.69
C ASP A 157 17.52 0.79 19.38
N GLY A 158 16.78 0.17 18.46
CA GLY A 158 15.45 0.62 18.03
C GLY A 158 15.47 1.70 16.94
N THR A 159 16.65 2.12 16.47
CA THR A 159 16.75 3.07 15.35
C THR A 159 16.59 2.36 14.01
N LEU A 160 16.05 3.08 13.02
CA LEU A 160 15.93 2.59 11.65
C LEU A 160 17.01 3.23 10.77
N LYS A 161 17.90 2.41 10.21
CA LYS A 161 18.97 2.90 9.33
C LYS A 161 18.60 2.63 7.86
N VAL A 162 17.89 3.57 7.25
CA VAL A 162 17.58 3.56 5.82
C VAL A 162 18.35 4.67 5.14
N SER A 163 19.05 4.36 4.06
CA SER A 163 19.75 5.32 3.20
C SER A 163 19.18 5.28 1.77
N GLU A 164 19.26 6.39 1.06
CA GLU A 164 18.91 6.49 -0.36
C GLU A 164 20.06 5.93 -1.21
N SER A 165 20.34 4.63 -1.07
CA SER A 165 21.49 3.95 -1.66
C SER A 165 21.06 2.72 -2.48
N ASP A 166 21.99 2.20 -3.28
CA ASP A 166 21.79 0.96 -4.01
C ASP A 166 21.67 -0.25 -3.07
N ASP A 167 22.32 -0.21 -1.91
CA ASP A 167 22.18 -1.27 -0.90
C ASP A 167 20.73 -1.43 -0.44
N THR A 168 20.02 -0.31 -0.18
CA THR A 168 18.60 -0.35 0.15
C THR A 168 17.77 -0.93 -1.00
N LYS A 169 18.09 -0.61 -2.26
CA LYS A 169 17.42 -1.21 -3.43
C LYS A 169 17.69 -2.72 -3.53
N HIS A 170 18.92 -3.17 -3.22
CA HIS A 170 19.24 -4.60 -3.19
C HIS A 170 18.44 -5.32 -2.11
N ILE A 171 18.39 -4.79 -0.88
CA ILE A 171 17.58 -5.35 0.21
C ILE A 171 16.10 -5.45 -0.19
N ILE A 172 15.55 -4.42 -0.82
CA ILE A 172 14.15 -4.43 -1.32
C ILE A 172 13.97 -5.55 -2.35
N ARG A 173 14.91 -5.69 -3.28
CA ARG A 173 14.86 -6.75 -4.30
C ARG A 173 14.91 -8.13 -3.67
N ASP A 174 15.78 -8.35 -2.69
CA ASP A 174 15.91 -9.61 -1.98
C ASP A 174 14.63 -9.95 -1.23
N ILE A 175 14.04 -8.97 -0.53
CA ILE A 175 12.74 -9.16 0.12
C ILE A 175 11.67 -9.58 -0.89
N ILE A 176 11.61 -8.95 -2.05
CA ILE A 176 10.62 -9.28 -3.10
C ILE A 176 10.86 -10.67 -3.66
N ASN A 177 12.12 -11.07 -3.88
CA ASN A 177 12.48 -12.38 -4.41
C ASN A 177 12.20 -13.52 -3.41
N GLU A 178 12.43 -13.27 -2.12
CA GLU A 178 12.15 -14.23 -1.04
C GLU A 178 10.66 -14.28 -0.67
N ALA A 179 9.91 -13.21 -0.98
CA ALA A 179 8.52 -13.09 -0.63
C ALA A 179 7.64 -14.07 -1.43
N ASN A 180 6.69 -14.69 -0.75
CA ASN A 180 5.62 -15.38 -1.45
C ASN A 180 4.59 -14.38 -2.00
N LEU A 181 4.94 -13.74 -3.12
CA LEU A 181 4.09 -12.74 -3.79
C LEU A 181 2.70 -13.29 -4.12
N LYS A 182 2.59 -14.59 -4.44
CA LYS A 182 1.31 -15.24 -4.74
C LYS A 182 0.36 -15.19 -3.54
N ASP A 183 0.87 -15.48 -2.34
CA ASP A 183 0.06 -15.42 -1.12
C ASP A 183 -0.28 -13.98 -0.75
N MET A 184 0.66 -13.04 -0.87
CA MET A 184 0.41 -11.62 -0.62
C MET A 184 -0.65 -11.04 -1.56
N VAL A 185 -0.58 -11.38 -2.86
CA VAL A 185 -1.58 -10.98 -3.86
C VAL A 185 -2.94 -11.60 -3.56
N LYS A 186 -2.99 -12.88 -3.18
CA LYS A 186 -4.23 -13.56 -2.79
C LYS A 186 -4.88 -12.88 -1.58
N GLU A 187 -4.09 -12.53 -0.58
CA GLU A 187 -4.55 -11.82 0.61
C GLU A 187 -5.04 -10.41 0.28
N GLY A 188 -4.29 -9.63 -0.50
CA GLY A 188 -4.70 -8.30 -0.96
C GLY A 188 -6.01 -8.32 -1.76
N LYS A 189 -6.21 -9.35 -2.60
CA LYS A 189 -7.49 -9.54 -3.31
C LYS A 189 -8.64 -9.88 -2.38
N ALA A 190 -8.41 -10.70 -1.36
CA ALA A 190 -9.43 -11.01 -0.36
C ALA A 190 -9.82 -9.75 0.43
N ALA A 191 -8.83 -8.94 0.84
CA ALA A 191 -9.05 -7.66 1.50
C ALA A 191 -9.80 -6.66 0.59
N PHE A 192 -9.47 -6.59 -0.71
CA PHE A 192 -10.22 -5.79 -1.69
C PHE A 192 -11.69 -6.21 -1.78
N LYS A 193 -11.97 -7.52 -1.87
CA LYS A 193 -13.35 -8.04 -1.91
C LYS A 193 -14.13 -7.66 -0.66
N GLN A 194 -13.51 -7.77 0.51
CA GLN A 194 -14.11 -7.41 1.77
C GLN A 194 -14.43 -5.91 1.83
N ALA A 195 -13.46 -5.04 1.51
CA ALA A 195 -13.65 -3.59 1.47
C ALA A 195 -14.75 -3.14 0.48
N LYS A 196 -14.93 -3.91 -0.62
CA LYS A 196 -16.04 -3.68 -1.55
C LYS A 196 -17.39 -4.09 -0.93
N ALA A 197 -17.43 -5.22 -0.24
CA ALA A 197 -18.66 -5.75 0.35
C ALA A 197 -19.16 -4.92 1.54
N ASP A 198 -18.26 -4.34 2.35
CA ASP A 198 -18.61 -3.53 3.53
C ASP A 198 -18.91 -2.05 3.20
N GLY A 199 -18.89 -1.67 1.93
CA GLY A 199 -19.21 -0.32 1.47
C GLY A 199 -18.10 0.73 1.66
N SER A 200 -16.90 0.34 2.09
CA SER A 200 -15.76 1.24 2.29
C SER A 200 -15.40 2.01 1.02
N PHE A 201 -15.58 1.40 -0.16
CA PHE A 201 -15.39 2.08 -1.45
C PHE A 201 -16.35 3.25 -1.67
N ASN A 202 -17.61 3.11 -1.32
CA ASN A 202 -18.62 4.16 -1.49
C ASN A 202 -18.30 5.38 -0.61
N LYS A 203 -17.79 5.14 0.60
CA LYS A 203 -17.31 6.22 1.48
C LYS A 203 -16.08 6.90 0.89
N ALA A 204 -15.11 6.14 0.42
CA ALA A 204 -13.87 6.66 -0.13
C ALA A 204 -14.05 7.45 -1.45
N GLN A 205 -15.03 7.09 -2.28
CA GLN A 205 -15.35 7.84 -3.50
C GLN A 205 -15.87 9.24 -3.21
N LYS A 206 -16.56 9.42 -2.09
CA LYS A 206 -17.09 10.72 -1.66
C LYS A 206 -16.08 11.56 -0.87
N ALA A 207 -15.02 10.94 -0.38
CA ALA A 207 -14.02 11.60 0.46
C ALA A 207 -13.10 12.51 -0.38
N LYS A 208 -12.99 13.78 0.02
CA LYS A 208 -11.96 14.69 -0.50
C LYS A 208 -10.59 14.24 0.02
N ARG A 209 -9.56 14.28 -0.83
CA ARG A 209 -8.21 13.85 -0.45
C ARG A 209 -7.19 14.95 -0.62
N CYS A 210 -6.26 14.98 0.31
CA CYS A 210 -5.14 15.90 0.26
C CYS A 210 -4.30 15.69 -1.02
N PRO A 211 -3.99 16.74 -1.79
CA PRO A 211 -3.18 16.62 -3.00
C PRO A 211 -1.76 16.14 -2.70
N LYS A 212 -1.22 16.48 -1.52
CA LYS A 212 0.16 16.14 -1.13
C LYS A 212 0.28 14.72 -0.54
N CYS A 213 -0.43 14.42 0.54
CA CYS A 213 -0.25 13.16 1.28
C CYS A 213 -1.36 12.13 1.08
N LYS A 214 -2.37 12.43 0.23
CA LYS A 214 -3.50 11.56 -0.09
C LYS A 214 -4.38 11.16 1.10
N ALA A 215 -4.12 11.67 2.30
CA ALA A 215 -4.98 11.50 3.45
C ALA A 215 -6.37 12.08 3.20
N GLU A 216 -7.37 11.51 3.84
CA GLU A 216 -8.74 12.02 3.78
C GLU A 216 -8.83 13.40 4.43
N VAL A 217 -9.54 14.32 3.78
CA VAL A 217 -9.75 15.69 4.24
C VAL A 217 -11.24 15.90 4.49
N LYS A 218 -11.59 16.34 5.68
CA LYS A 218 -12.99 16.62 6.02
C LYS A 218 -13.54 17.75 5.19
N GLU A 219 -14.83 17.70 4.90
CA GLU A 219 -15.52 18.76 4.17
C GLU A 219 -15.35 20.12 4.89
N GLY A 220 -15.00 21.15 4.13
CA GLY A 220 -14.70 22.49 4.68
C GLY A 220 -13.30 22.68 5.28
N GLN A 221 -12.49 21.63 5.37
CA GLN A 221 -11.12 21.73 5.88
C GLN A 221 -10.18 22.33 4.82
N LYS A 222 -9.56 23.47 5.14
CA LYS A 222 -8.65 24.21 4.24
C LYS A 222 -7.23 23.64 4.20
N PHE A 223 -6.80 23.00 5.29
CA PHE A 223 -5.47 22.43 5.43
C PHE A 223 -5.56 20.97 5.87
N CYS A 224 -4.68 20.14 5.35
CA CYS A 224 -4.60 18.74 5.72
C CYS A 224 -4.11 18.59 7.18
N SER A 225 -4.84 17.82 7.99
CA SER A 225 -4.45 17.52 9.38
C SER A 225 -3.18 16.68 9.48
N GLU A 226 -2.87 15.91 8.43
CA GLU A 226 -1.74 14.97 8.44
C GLU A 226 -0.43 15.61 7.97
N CYS A 227 -0.46 16.56 7.03
CA CYS A 227 0.76 17.13 6.45
C CYS A 227 0.77 18.65 6.34
N GLY A 228 -0.27 19.35 6.80
CA GLY A 228 -0.39 20.79 6.77
C GLY A 228 -0.58 21.40 5.37
N ALA A 229 -0.63 20.61 4.29
CA ALA A 229 -0.79 21.12 2.92
C ALA A 229 -2.18 21.73 2.72
N LYS A 230 -2.27 22.77 1.89
CA LYS A 230 -3.53 23.41 1.51
C LYS A 230 -4.38 22.44 0.67
N CYS A 231 -5.65 22.34 0.98
CA CYS A 231 -6.60 21.34 0.44
C CYS A 231 -7.83 22.00 -0.22
N GLU A 232 -7.63 23.14 -0.89
CA GLU A 232 -8.67 23.80 -1.70
C GLU A 232 -8.99 23.05 -2.98
#